data_b41d6d42e97bd1d09d68d6331cc7b501
#
_entry.id   b41d6d42e97bd1d09d68d6331cc7b501
#
_cell.length_a   1.000
_cell.length_b   1.000
_cell.length_c   1.000
_cell.angle_alpha   90.00
_cell.angle_beta   90.00
_cell.angle_gamma   90.00
#
_symmetry.space_group_name_H-M   'P 1'
#
loop_
_entity.id
_entity.type
_entity.pdbx_description
1 polymer ?
#
loop_
_entity_poly.entity_id
_entity_poly.type
_entity_poly.pdbx_seq_one_letter_code
_entity_poly.pdbx_strand_id
1 'polypeptide(L)'
;MVIGKREQKNPEQRLCAQVSMLCRQKLLGYAESFEELGRSFHDEARIVGDDRQSILEKCLLQQSRQVMGDHLQTVARIMEQVAGEEMCYRPVEEKRRKNLVQALHSEGIAAAELCYIRKKGAAANGISMILSTERSGCKASQAADMLTVLLGKHLQPSPGSPYLIEREPHCFQFTEEPKYVALTGVSRAVKEGEKISGDQYAMLESEKGRLLLLLSDGTGAGEDASRGSGRVLDLMEKMLEAGFDTEESVNMLNSALYAQNEEEDHPTVDICSLDLYSGECEICKVGGAATFLKESSGTECIGGESLPLGIFQKAQTEVRVRQLAAGDLLIMMTDGVLDALEDDCEERMRDMIEALEEQNPQEIAEKILSYAICSCGGRIRDDMTVFVLCLWENA
;
A
#
# COMPACT_ATOMS: atom_id res chain seq x y z
N MET A 1 48.78 14.68 -19.40
CA MET A 1 48.76 13.39 -18.72
C MET A 1 48.18 13.63 -17.32
N VAL A 2 46.87 13.56 -17.16
CA VAL A 2 46.17 13.80 -15.88
C VAL A 2 45.77 12.43 -15.35
N ILE A 3 46.54 11.98 -14.34
CA ILE A 3 46.28 10.73 -13.66
C ILE A 3 45.13 11.01 -12.69
N GLY A 4 43.93 10.45 -12.98
CA GLY A 4 42.78 10.54 -12.12
C GLY A 4 43.07 9.95 -10.73
N LYS A 5 42.92 10.75 -9.72
CA LYS A 5 42.89 10.29 -8.32
C LYS A 5 41.72 9.31 -8.19
N ARG A 6 41.99 8.03 -8.07
CA ARG A 6 41.05 7.03 -7.56
C ARG A 6 40.72 7.42 -6.12
N GLU A 7 39.51 7.86 -5.89
CA GLU A 7 38.95 8.03 -4.55
C GLU A 7 39.09 6.70 -3.79
N GLN A 8 39.95 6.69 -2.78
CA GLN A 8 40.04 5.58 -1.84
C GLN A 8 38.75 5.60 -1.00
N LYS A 9 37.79 4.73 -1.34
CA LYS A 9 36.63 4.47 -0.50
C LYS A 9 37.10 4.01 0.89
N ASN A 10 36.55 4.60 1.94
CA ASN A 10 36.77 4.24 3.33
C ASN A 10 36.52 2.71 3.53
N PRO A 11 37.32 2.00 4.35
CA PRO A 11 37.14 0.56 4.58
C PRO A 11 35.72 0.14 4.97
N GLU A 12 35.03 0.95 5.75
CA GLU A 12 33.63 0.69 6.19
C GLU A 12 32.62 0.87 5.04
N GLN A 13 32.81 1.86 4.18
CA GLN A 13 32.01 2.00 2.96
C GLN A 13 32.21 0.82 1.99
N ARG A 14 33.39 0.22 1.99
CA ARG A 14 33.66 -1.02 1.24
C ARG A 14 32.95 -2.20 1.86
N LEU A 15 32.89 -2.28 3.19
CA LEU A 15 32.22 -3.36 3.89
C LEU A 15 30.69 -3.30 3.68
N CYS A 16 30.06 -2.13 3.86
CA CYS A 16 28.64 -1.94 3.61
C CYS A 16 28.29 -2.24 2.13
N ALA A 17 29.10 -1.79 1.18
CA ALA A 17 28.90 -2.10 -0.24
C ALA A 17 29.06 -3.59 -0.55
N GLN A 18 29.99 -4.29 0.12
CA GLN A 18 30.17 -5.73 -0.04
C GLN A 18 29.02 -6.53 0.57
N VAL A 19 28.52 -6.14 1.75
CA VAL A 19 27.35 -6.78 2.38
C VAL A 19 26.11 -6.60 1.52
N SER A 20 25.87 -5.38 1.02
CA SER A 20 24.77 -5.10 0.10
C SER A 20 24.86 -5.94 -1.18
N MET A 21 26.07 -6.07 -1.75
CA MET A 21 26.29 -6.90 -2.94
C MET A 21 26.06 -8.39 -2.69
N LEU A 22 26.45 -8.90 -1.53
CA LEU A 22 26.20 -10.29 -1.13
C LEU A 22 24.71 -10.57 -0.92
N CYS A 23 24.00 -9.66 -0.26
CA CYS A 23 22.55 -9.78 -0.08
C CYS A 23 21.83 -9.76 -1.44
N ARG A 24 22.22 -8.86 -2.32
CA ARG A 24 21.70 -8.78 -3.69
C ARG A 24 21.92 -10.08 -4.47
N GLN A 25 23.14 -10.63 -4.43
CA GLN A 25 23.45 -11.90 -5.11
C GLN A 25 22.61 -13.06 -4.57
N LYS A 26 22.36 -13.11 -3.26
CA LYS A 26 21.50 -14.14 -2.65
C LYS A 26 20.05 -13.99 -3.10
N LEU A 27 19.51 -12.77 -3.12
CA LEU A 27 18.16 -12.51 -3.61
C LEU A 27 17.98 -12.90 -5.08
N LEU A 28 18.94 -12.57 -5.93
CA LEU A 28 18.94 -12.99 -7.35
C LEU A 28 19.02 -14.52 -7.48
N GLY A 29 19.84 -15.19 -6.67
CA GLY A 29 19.90 -16.65 -6.65
C GLY A 29 18.60 -17.31 -6.20
N TYR A 30 17.88 -16.70 -5.24
CA TYR A 30 16.54 -17.16 -4.87
C TYR A 30 15.54 -16.91 -5.99
N ALA A 31 15.59 -15.74 -6.64
CA ALA A 31 14.73 -15.43 -7.77
C ALA A 31 14.88 -16.45 -8.91
N GLU A 32 16.12 -16.75 -9.32
CA GLU A 32 16.40 -17.79 -10.33
C GLU A 32 15.82 -19.16 -9.92
N SER A 33 15.99 -19.55 -8.64
CA SER A 33 15.45 -20.81 -8.14
C SER A 33 13.92 -20.87 -8.18
N PHE A 34 13.25 -19.78 -7.80
CA PHE A 34 11.79 -19.68 -7.87
C PHE A 34 11.28 -19.64 -9.31
N GLU A 35 12.01 -18.98 -10.21
CA GLU A 35 11.68 -18.95 -11.64
C GLU A 35 11.78 -20.34 -12.27
N GLU A 36 12.86 -21.09 -11.98
CA GLU A 36 13.01 -22.48 -12.45
C GLU A 36 11.92 -23.38 -11.90
N LEU A 37 11.62 -23.26 -10.58
CA LEU A 37 10.56 -24.00 -9.96
C LEU A 37 9.21 -23.68 -10.61
N GLY A 38 8.89 -22.40 -10.82
CA GLY A 38 7.70 -21.96 -11.52
C GLY A 38 7.57 -22.58 -12.92
N ARG A 39 8.64 -22.55 -13.71
CA ARG A 39 8.66 -23.21 -15.03
C ARG A 39 8.37 -24.70 -14.95
N SER A 40 8.88 -25.39 -13.95
CA SER A 40 8.62 -26.83 -13.78
C SER A 40 7.14 -27.17 -13.51
N PHE A 41 6.38 -26.24 -12.97
CA PHE A 41 4.93 -26.37 -12.80
C PHE A 41 4.16 -26.14 -14.09
N HIS A 42 4.70 -25.36 -15.05
CA HIS A 42 4.08 -25.13 -16.36
C HIS A 42 4.33 -26.25 -17.38
N ASP A 43 5.30 -27.15 -17.12
CA ASP A 43 5.55 -28.27 -18.01
C ASP A 43 4.31 -29.16 -18.16
N GLU A 44 3.84 -29.33 -19.40
CA GLU A 44 2.62 -30.04 -19.75
C GLU A 44 2.68 -31.51 -19.31
N ALA A 45 1.91 -31.87 -18.27
CA ALA A 45 1.59 -33.24 -18.03
C ALA A 45 0.62 -33.70 -19.13
N ARG A 46 1.01 -34.66 -19.99
CA ARG A 46 0.12 -35.25 -21.02
C ARG A 46 -1.14 -35.80 -20.35
N ILE A 47 -2.26 -35.19 -20.68
CA ILE A 47 -3.58 -35.63 -20.20
C ILE A 47 -3.92 -36.93 -20.95
N VAL A 48 -3.75 -38.07 -20.32
CA VAL A 48 -4.18 -39.37 -20.82
C VAL A 48 -5.20 -39.92 -19.81
N GLY A 49 -6.44 -40.04 -20.19
CA GLY A 49 -7.49 -40.56 -19.33
C GLY A 49 -8.59 -41.21 -20.17
N ASP A 50 -9.17 -42.33 -19.69
CA ASP A 50 -10.17 -43.11 -20.40
C ASP A 50 -11.60 -42.77 -20.00
N ASP A 51 -11.84 -41.99 -18.94
CA ASP A 51 -13.17 -41.57 -18.50
C ASP A 51 -13.27 -40.05 -18.23
N ARG A 52 -14.49 -39.55 -18.18
CA ARG A 52 -14.82 -38.13 -18.02
C ARG A 52 -14.36 -37.56 -16.68
N GLN A 53 -14.43 -38.34 -15.60
CA GLN A 53 -14.07 -37.95 -14.25
C GLN A 53 -12.55 -37.84 -14.10
N SER A 54 -11.81 -38.81 -14.63
CA SER A 54 -10.33 -38.77 -14.67
C SER A 54 -9.78 -37.63 -15.49
N ILE A 55 -10.47 -37.22 -16.56
CA ILE A 55 -10.10 -36.04 -17.37
C ILE A 55 -10.33 -34.76 -16.57
N LEU A 56 -11.47 -34.63 -15.88
CA LEU A 56 -11.79 -33.45 -15.07
C LEU A 56 -10.79 -33.26 -13.92
N GLU A 57 -10.50 -34.33 -13.15
CA GLU A 57 -9.53 -34.29 -12.06
C GLU A 57 -8.12 -33.90 -12.56
N LYS A 58 -7.72 -34.38 -13.73
CA LYS A 58 -6.44 -34.00 -14.36
C LYS A 58 -6.42 -32.56 -14.83
N CYS A 59 -7.53 -32.05 -15.38
CA CYS A 59 -7.66 -30.64 -15.75
C CYS A 59 -7.55 -29.73 -14.52
N LEU A 60 -8.23 -30.07 -13.43
CA LEU A 60 -8.16 -29.32 -12.17
C LEU A 60 -6.74 -29.32 -11.60
N LEU A 61 -6.06 -30.47 -11.60
CA LEU A 61 -4.67 -30.58 -11.16
C LEU A 61 -3.73 -29.76 -12.04
N GLN A 62 -3.94 -29.75 -13.34
CA GLN A 62 -3.14 -28.94 -14.27
C GLN A 62 -3.36 -27.45 -14.06
N GLN A 63 -4.61 -27.02 -13.84
CA GLN A 63 -4.94 -25.63 -13.49
C GLN A 63 -4.26 -25.21 -12.16
N SER A 64 -4.36 -26.04 -11.12
CA SER A 64 -3.68 -25.77 -9.83
C SER A 64 -2.16 -25.66 -9.99
N ARG A 65 -1.56 -26.52 -10.82
CA ARG A 65 -0.12 -26.44 -11.12
C ARG A 65 0.24 -25.14 -11.85
N GLN A 66 -0.57 -24.75 -12.83
CA GLN A 66 -0.35 -23.51 -13.58
C GLN A 66 -0.41 -22.29 -12.66
N VAL A 67 -1.43 -22.20 -11.80
CA VAL A 67 -1.55 -21.14 -10.78
C VAL A 67 -0.31 -21.11 -9.87
N MET A 68 0.15 -22.27 -9.38
CA MET A 68 1.35 -22.35 -8.54
C MET A 68 2.60 -21.87 -9.30
N GLY A 69 2.73 -22.22 -10.58
CA GLY A 69 3.82 -21.75 -11.43
C GLY A 69 3.83 -20.23 -11.58
N ASP A 70 2.66 -19.64 -11.84
CA ASP A 70 2.50 -18.18 -11.97
C ASP A 70 2.85 -17.46 -10.66
N HIS A 71 2.42 -17.98 -9.51
CA HIS A 71 2.77 -17.41 -8.20
C HIS A 71 4.27 -17.44 -7.94
N LEU A 72 4.94 -18.57 -8.24
CA LEU A 72 6.39 -18.68 -8.05
C LEU A 72 7.16 -17.71 -8.96
N GLN A 73 6.72 -17.53 -10.21
CA GLN A 73 7.30 -16.52 -11.11
C GLN A 73 7.08 -15.10 -10.60
N THR A 74 5.93 -14.81 -10.00
CA THR A 74 5.65 -13.52 -9.38
C THR A 74 6.60 -13.24 -8.22
N VAL A 75 6.78 -14.22 -7.31
CA VAL A 75 7.76 -14.13 -6.22
C VAL A 75 9.18 -13.90 -6.75
N ALA A 76 9.58 -14.61 -7.81
CA ALA A 76 10.89 -14.41 -8.45
C ALA A 76 11.08 -12.98 -8.94
N ARG A 77 10.09 -12.40 -9.66
CA ARG A 77 10.12 -11.01 -10.14
C ARG A 77 10.28 -9.99 -9.02
N ILE A 78 9.57 -10.19 -7.89
CA ILE A 78 9.68 -9.31 -6.73
C ILE A 78 11.07 -9.39 -6.12
N MET A 79 11.63 -10.59 -5.97
CA MET A 79 13.01 -10.75 -5.50
C MET A 79 14.03 -10.06 -6.40
N GLU A 80 13.84 -10.13 -7.72
CA GLU A 80 14.65 -9.39 -8.71
C GLU A 80 14.49 -7.88 -8.56
N GLN A 81 13.26 -7.40 -8.37
CA GLN A 81 12.96 -5.99 -8.17
C GLN A 81 13.63 -5.46 -6.91
N VAL A 82 13.47 -6.15 -5.77
CA VAL A 82 14.12 -5.80 -4.49
C VAL A 82 15.65 -5.85 -4.62
N ALA A 83 16.20 -6.87 -5.29
CA ALA A 83 17.63 -6.95 -5.59
C ALA A 83 18.09 -5.83 -6.53
N GLY A 84 17.22 -5.35 -7.42
CA GLY A 84 17.47 -4.25 -8.35
C GLY A 84 17.36 -2.86 -7.73
N GLU A 85 16.81 -2.73 -6.52
CA GLU A 85 16.73 -1.46 -5.80
C GLU A 85 18.14 -0.93 -5.46
N GLU A 86 18.71 -0.14 -6.36
CA GLU A 86 20.01 0.50 -6.14
C GLU A 86 19.86 1.69 -5.22
N MET A 87 20.38 1.57 -4.00
CA MET A 87 20.61 2.71 -3.12
C MET A 87 21.86 3.44 -3.57
N CYS A 88 21.70 4.60 -4.19
CA CYS A 88 22.79 5.46 -4.58
C CYS A 88 23.22 6.32 -3.38
N TYR A 89 24.38 6.03 -2.80
CA TYR A 89 24.99 6.85 -1.78
C TYR A 89 25.94 7.88 -2.41
N ARG A 90 25.69 9.16 -2.16
CA ARG A 90 26.59 10.24 -2.56
C ARG A 90 27.14 10.94 -1.32
N PRO A 91 28.47 11.12 -1.18
CA PRO A 91 29.01 11.85 -0.06
C PRO A 91 28.51 13.29 -0.07
N VAL A 92 28.23 13.82 1.13
CA VAL A 92 27.90 15.23 1.30
C VAL A 92 29.15 16.07 1.04
N GLU A 93 29.03 17.18 0.30
CA GLU A 93 30.12 18.10 0.03
C GLU A 93 30.78 18.56 1.34
N GLU A 94 32.13 18.61 1.35
CA GLU A 94 32.92 18.84 2.56
C GLU A 94 32.53 20.12 3.34
N LYS A 95 32.22 21.21 2.62
CA LYS A 95 31.77 22.46 3.25
C LYS A 95 30.40 22.29 3.92
N ARG A 96 29.47 21.62 3.26
CA ARG A 96 28.13 21.36 3.77
C ARG A 96 28.16 20.36 4.93
N ARG A 97 28.98 19.32 4.81
CA ARG A 97 29.24 18.35 5.85
C ARG A 97 29.72 19.01 7.16
N LYS A 98 30.71 19.90 7.06
CA LYS A 98 31.21 20.64 8.23
C LYS A 98 30.13 21.47 8.92
N ASN A 99 29.31 22.17 8.14
CA ASN A 99 28.21 22.97 8.69
C ASN A 99 27.17 22.08 9.40
N LEU A 100 26.76 20.94 8.80
CA LEU A 100 25.83 20.00 9.41
C LEU A 100 26.37 19.40 10.70
N VAL A 101 27.63 18.93 10.71
CA VAL A 101 28.28 18.36 11.89
C VAL A 101 28.40 19.39 12.99
N GLN A 102 28.79 20.63 12.65
CA GLN A 102 28.94 21.71 13.65
C GLN A 102 27.59 22.09 14.28
N ALA A 103 26.53 22.18 13.48
CA ALA A 103 25.21 22.50 13.99
C ALA A 103 24.65 21.39 14.89
N LEU A 104 24.75 20.12 14.48
CA LEU A 104 24.34 18.99 15.32
C LEU A 104 25.16 18.93 16.61
N HIS A 105 26.47 19.19 16.52
CA HIS A 105 27.35 19.22 17.71
C HIS A 105 26.98 20.33 18.70
N SER A 106 26.51 21.50 18.22
CA SER A 106 26.06 22.58 19.12
C SER A 106 24.87 22.17 20.00
N GLU A 107 24.07 21.23 19.50
CA GLU A 107 22.96 20.61 20.25
C GLU A 107 23.38 19.33 21.00
N GLY A 108 24.66 18.99 21.01
CA GLY A 108 25.20 17.83 21.71
C GLY A 108 24.99 16.51 20.99
N ILE A 109 24.74 16.55 19.70
CA ILE A 109 24.61 15.37 18.82
C ILE A 109 25.91 15.22 18.02
N ALA A 110 26.63 14.13 18.24
CA ALA A 110 27.78 13.78 17.41
C ALA A 110 27.28 13.11 16.11
N ALA A 111 27.80 13.58 14.98
CA ALA A 111 27.42 13.07 13.66
C ALA A 111 28.65 12.64 12.86
N ALA A 112 28.57 11.47 12.26
CA ALA A 112 29.60 10.90 11.39
C ALA A 112 28.98 10.30 10.11
N GLU A 113 29.81 10.02 9.13
CA GLU A 113 29.45 9.30 7.90
C GLU A 113 28.21 9.82 7.15
N LEU A 114 28.17 11.13 6.90
CA LEU A 114 27.06 11.78 6.22
C LEU A 114 27.09 11.46 4.72
N CYS A 115 25.99 10.91 4.20
CA CYS A 115 25.80 10.69 2.78
C CYS A 115 24.36 10.94 2.37
N TYR A 116 24.18 11.51 1.17
CA TYR A 116 22.87 11.54 0.54
C TYR A 116 22.49 10.15 0.05
N ILE A 117 21.24 9.79 0.29
CA ILE A 117 20.65 8.56 -0.20
C ILE A 117 19.64 8.92 -1.28
N ARG A 118 19.71 8.22 -2.40
CA ARG A 118 18.68 8.23 -3.43
C ARG A 118 18.35 6.81 -3.81
N LYS A 119 17.09 6.43 -3.60
CA LYS A 119 16.55 5.18 -4.10
C LYS A 119 16.14 5.38 -5.56
N LYS A 120 16.57 4.52 -6.47
CA LYS A 120 16.18 4.60 -7.89
C LYS A 120 14.66 4.40 -7.97
N GLY A 121 13.94 5.36 -8.57
CA GLY A 121 12.48 5.32 -8.67
C GLY A 121 11.72 5.84 -7.44
N ALA A 122 12.39 6.28 -6.37
CA ALA A 122 11.71 6.94 -5.26
C ALA A 122 11.54 8.44 -5.50
N ALA A 123 10.39 8.99 -5.15
CA ALA A 123 10.10 10.41 -5.24
C ALA A 123 10.93 11.24 -4.23
N ALA A 124 11.28 10.64 -3.08
CA ALA A 124 12.01 11.31 -2.02
C ALA A 124 13.51 11.10 -2.07
N ASN A 125 14.25 12.18 -1.77
CA ASN A 125 15.68 12.13 -1.47
C ASN A 125 15.88 12.03 0.04
N GLY A 126 16.91 11.32 0.46
CA GLY A 126 17.22 11.17 1.89
C GLY A 126 18.66 11.51 2.22
N ILE A 127 18.96 11.60 3.51
CA ILE A 127 20.29 11.69 4.07
C ILE A 127 20.48 10.61 5.13
N SER A 128 21.60 9.91 5.08
CA SER A 128 22.01 8.93 6.10
C SER A 128 23.18 9.47 6.87
N MET A 129 23.20 9.23 8.16
CA MET A 129 24.29 9.60 9.04
C MET A 129 24.36 8.71 10.27
N ILE A 130 25.53 8.58 10.86
CA ILE A 130 25.71 7.94 12.15
C ILE A 130 25.57 9.02 13.22
N LEU A 131 24.61 8.84 14.14
CA LEU A 131 24.39 9.78 15.25
C LEU A 131 24.61 9.11 16.59
N SER A 132 25.13 9.89 17.54
CA SER A 132 25.21 9.53 18.96
C SER A 132 25.13 10.80 19.85
N THR A 133 24.72 10.64 21.11
CA THR A 133 24.65 11.76 22.06
C THR A 133 24.88 11.31 23.50
N GLU A 134 25.52 12.16 24.31
CA GLU A 134 25.61 11.97 25.76
C GLU A 134 24.34 12.42 26.50
N ARG A 135 23.44 13.14 25.84
CA ARG A 135 22.19 13.62 26.42
C ARG A 135 21.12 12.51 26.42
N SER A 136 20.42 12.38 27.54
CA SER A 136 19.27 11.45 27.60
C SER A 136 18.01 12.06 26.95
N GLY A 137 17.24 11.22 26.25
CA GLY A 137 15.94 11.62 25.71
C GLY A 137 15.99 12.44 24.40
N CYS A 138 17.13 12.46 23.70
CA CYS A 138 17.23 13.13 22.40
C CYS A 138 16.50 12.33 21.33
N LYS A 139 15.47 12.92 20.71
CA LYS A 139 14.67 12.27 19.68
C LYS A 139 15.29 12.46 18.30
N ALA A 140 15.14 11.48 17.42
CA ALA A 140 15.55 11.59 16.02
C ALA A 140 14.83 12.74 15.29
N SER A 141 13.58 13.08 15.66
CA SER A 141 12.84 14.21 15.10
C SER A 141 13.54 15.55 15.36
N GLN A 142 14.20 15.75 16.50
CA GLN A 142 14.97 16.97 16.77
C GLN A 142 16.15 17.15 15.81
N ALA A 143 16.81 16.05 15.43
CA ALA A 143 17.84 16.09 14.41
C ALA A 143 17.25 16.37 13.02
N ALA A 144 16.06 15.83 12.71
CA ALA A 144 15.34 16.10 11.47
C ALA A 144 14.98 17.58 11.35
N ASP A 145 14.45 18.22 12.40
CA ASP A 145 14.12 19.65 12.44
C ASP A 145 15.34 20.51 12.12
N MET A 146 16.49 20.17 12.72
CA MET A 146 17.76 20.88 12.46
C MET A 146 18.21 20.70 11.01
N LEU A 147 18.13 19.48 10.49
CA LEU A 147 18.48 19.19 9.11
C LEU A 147 17.54 19.91 8.14
N THR A 148 16.26 20.02 8.46
CA THR A 148 15.26 20.80 7.71
C THR A 148 15.69 22.24 7.55
N VAL A 149 16.04 22.90 8.63
CA VAL A 149 16.53 24.30 8.61
C VAL A 149 17.82 24.45 7.79
N LEU A 150 18.76 23.51 7.95
CA LEU A 150 20.07 23.60 7.30
C LEU A 150 20.06 23.23 5.82
N LEU A 151 19.17 22.34 5.41
CA LEU A 151 19.07 21.86 4.05
C LEU A 151 17.97 22.57 3.25
N GLY A 152 17.06 23.26 3.93
CA GLY A 152 15.93 23.97 3.30
C GLY A 152 14.90 22.99 2.70
N LYS A 153 14.76 21.81 3.31
CA LYS A 153 13.85 20.74 2.91
C LYS A 153 13.27 20.11 4.15
N HIS A 154 11.97 19.93 4.19
CA HIS A 154 11.31 19.25 5.31
C HIS A 154 11.74 17.78 5.34
N LEU A 155 12.36 17.37 6.45
CA LEU A 155 12.92 16.05 6.64
C LEU A 155 12.30 15.40 7.88
N GLN A 156 12.03 14.12 7.78
CA GLN A 156 11.58 13.28 8.88
C GLN A 156 12.48 12.05 9.02
N PRO A 157 12.59 11.45 10.21
CA PRO A 157 13.25 10.16 10.36
C PRO A 157 12.52 9.10 9.54
N SER A 158 13.26 8.30 8.76
CA SER A 158 12.68 7.16 8.04
C SER A 158 12.12 6.12 9.03
N PRO A 159 11.06 5.36 8.67
CA PRO A 159 10.42 4.37 9.55
C PRO A 159 11.38 3.34 10.16
N GLY A 160 12.45 2.98 9.47
CA GLY A 160 13.49 2.07 9.96
C GLY A 160 14.54 2.70 10.88
N SER A 161 14.46 4.00 11.16
CA SER A 161 15.42 4.70 12.05
C SER A 161 15.03 4.56 13.52
N PRO A 162 16.02 4.48 14.45
CA PRO A 162 15.71 4.49 15.87
C PRO A 162 14.98 5.78 16.29
N TYR A 163 14.03 5.69 17.22
CA TYR A 163 13.30 6.85 17.74
C TYR A 163 14.15 7.80 18.57
N LEU A 164 15.10 7.24 19.34
CA LEU A 164 16.01 7.99 20.20
C LEU A 164 17.44 7.91 19.67
N ILE A 165 18.16 9.02 19.81
CA ILE A 165 19.62 9.07 19.62
C ILE A 165 20.24 8.76 20.97
N GLU A 166 21.07 7.73 21.04
CA GLU A 166 21.69 7.20 22.25
C GLU A 166 23.21 7.44 22.25
N ARG A 167 23.88 6.97 23.32
CA ARG A 167 25.36 7.06 23.44
C ARG A 167 26.07 6.20 22.42
N GLU A 168 25.50 5.02 22.13
CA GLU A 168 26.04 4.15 21.09
C GLU A 168 25.75 4.75 19.73
N PRO A 169 26.72 4.82 18.81
CA PRO A 169 26.50 5.31 17.46
C PRO A 169 25.59 4.38 16.68
N HIS A 170 24.47 4.90 16.19
CA HIS A 170 23.53 4.19 15.30
C HIS A 170 23.36 4.92 13.98
N CYS A 171 23.04 4.17 12.95
CA CYS A 171 22.69 4.72 11.64
C CYS A 171 21.25 5.26 11.65
N PHE A 172 21.11 6.53 11.27
CA PHE A 172 19.83 7.21 11.08
C PHE A 172 19.66 7.58 9.63
N GLN A 173 18.46 7.40 9.12
CA GLN A 173 18.07 7.84 7.80
C GLN A 173 16.95 8.86 7.94
N PHE A 174 17.07 9.96 7.19
CA PHE A 174 16.07 11.01 7.13
C PHE A 174 15.63 11.15 5.67
N THR A 175 14.33 11.21 5.46
CA THR A 175 13.73 11.37 4.11
C THR A 175 12.93 12.66 4.03
N GLU A 176 12.77 13.20 2.85
CA GLU A 176 11.88 14.35 2.64
C GLU A 176 10.47 13.97 3.08
N GLU A 177 9.78 14.88 3.77
CA GLU A 177 8.39 14.68 4.16
C GLU A 177 7.50 14.64 2.91
N PRO A 178 6.42 13.85 2.92
CA PRO A 178 5.43 13.88 1.87
C PRO A 178 4.81 15.28 1.70
N LYS A 179 4.47 15.64 0.46
CA LYS A 179 3.78 16.89 0.16
C LYS A 179 2.38 16.94 0.76
N TYR A 180 1.75 15.80 0.89
CA TYR A 180 0.37 15.66 1.35
C TYR A 180 0.29 14.86 2.63
N VAL A 181 -0.71 15.19 3.43
CA VAL A 181 -1.19 14.42 4.58
C VAL A 181 -2.62 13.99 4.29
N ALA A 182 -2.92 12.73 4.50
CA ALA A 182 -4.26 12.20 4.35
C ALA A 182 -4.89 11.94 5.72
N LEU A 183 -6.11 12.44 5.90
CA LEU A 183 -6.95 12.13 7.06
C LEU A 183 -8.08 11.22 6.61
N THR A 184 -8.43 10.26 7.45
CA THR A 184 -9.49 9.29 7.14
C THR A 184 -10.59 9.30 8.19
N GLY A 185 -11.80 8.92 7.76
CA GLY A 185 -12.93 8.71 8.63
C GLY A 185 -13.71 7.48 8.17
N VAL A 186 -14.25 6.73 9.12
CA VAL A 186 -15.04 5.52 8.83
C VAL A 186 -16.33 5.53 9.64
N SER A 187 -17.43 5.19 8.97
CA SER A 187 -18.70 4.99 9.62
C SER A 187 -19.36 3.70 9.14
N ARG A 188 -19.94 2.93 10.07
CA ARG A 188 -20.45 1.58 9.78
C ARG A 188 -21.81 1.36 10.45
N ALA A 189 -22.64 0.55 9.78
CA ALA A 189 -23.85 0.01 10.35
C ALA A 189 -23.98 -1.47 10.00
N VAL A 190 -24.42 -2.27 10.97
CA VAL A 190 -24.53 -3.73 10.82
C VAL A 190 -25.96 -4.07 10.41
N LYS A 191 -26.11 -5.05 9.54
CA LYS A 191 -27.39 -5.61 9.08
C LYS A 191 -28.30 -5.96 10.25
N GLU A 192 -29.58 -5.62 10.12
CA GLU A 192 -30.58 -5.89 11.16
C GLU A 192 -30.65 -7.40 11.48
N GLY A 193 -30.45 -7.74 12.75
CA GLY A 193 -30.43 -9.11 13.24
C GLY A 193 -29.03 -9.71 13.39
N GLU A 194 -28.01 -9.12 12.78
CA GLU A 194 -26.62 -9.52 12.94
C GLU A 194 -25.90 -8.73 14.04
N LYS A 195 -24.80 -9.27 14.57
CA LYS A 195 -23.95 -8.62 15.58
C LYS A 195 -22.62 -8.14 15.02
N ILE A 196 -22.18 -8.72 13.94
CA ILE A 196 -20.89 -8.50 13.30
C ILE A 196 -21.16 -8.19 11.84
N SER A 197 -20.51 -7.17 11.33
CA SER A 197 -20.57 -6.79 9.91
C SER A 197 -19.70 -7.73 9.07
N GLY A 198 -20.21 -8.14 7.92
CA GLY A 198 -19.46 -8.82 6.87
C GLY A 198 -18.42 -7.94 6.21
N ASP A 199 -18.64 -6.61 6.21
CA ASP A 199 -17.67 -5.66 5.68
C ASP A 199 -16.40 -5.59 6.53
N GLN A 200 -15.26 -5.43 5.89
CA GLN A 200 -13.99 -5.15 6.54
C GLN A 200 -13.25 -4.03 5.79
N TYR A 201 -12.45 -3.27 6.50
CA TYR A 201 -11.61 -2.22 5.93
C TYR A 201 -10.23 -2.22 6.58
N ALA A 202 -9.24 -1.74 5.86
CA ALA A 202 -7.89 -1.58 6.35
C ALA A 202 -7.22 -0.31 5.80
N MET A 203 -6.24 0.18 6.53
CA MET A 203 -5.43 1.32 6.12
C MET A 203 -3.97 1.03 6.44
N LEU A 204 -3.12 1.19 5.44
CA LEU A 204 -1.68 0.93 5.52
C LEU A 204 -0.91 2.12 4.98
N GLU A 205 0.13 2.53 5.68
CA GLU A 205 1.09 3.50 5.16
C GLU A 205 2.41 2.78 4.88
N SER A 206 2.82 2.79 3.61
CA SER A 206 4.08 2.14 3.22
C SER A 206 5.28 3.05 3.50
N GLU A 207 6.44 2.44 3.71
CA GLU A 207 7.73 3.15 3.86
C GLU A 207 8.07 4.07 2.67
N LYS A 208 7.38 3.92 1.54
CA LYS A 208 7.59 4.72 0.33
C LYS A 208 6.70 5.97 0.28
N GLY A 209 5.93 6.26 1.34
CA GLY A 209 4.98 7.37 1.39
C GLY A 209 3.73 7.13 0.55
N ARG A 210 3.35 5.86 0.37
CA ARG A 210 2.06 5.47 -0.20
C ARG A 210 1.09 5.11 0.91
N LEU A 211 -0.09 5.67 0.85
CA LEU A 211 -1.22 5.32 1.69
C LEU A 211 -2.14 4.37 0.91
N LEU A 212 -2.42 3.22 1.50
CA LEU A 212 -3.32 2.20 0.94
C LEU A 212 -4.57 2.15 1.78
N LEU A 213 -5.73 2.28 1.14
CA LEU A 213 -7.04 2.05 1.72
C LEU A 213 -7.63 0.81 1.07
N LEU A 214 -8.11 -0.10 1.88
CA LEU A 214 -8.71 -1.37 1.47
C LEU A 214 -10.12 -1.44 2.04
N LEU A 215 -11.09 -1.82 1.21
CA LEU A 215 -12.45 -2.09 1.61
C LEU A 215 -12.88 -3.41 0.98
N SER A 216 -13.44 -4.31 1.76
CA SER A 216 -13.94 -5.61 1.31
C SER A 216 -15.30 -5.87 1.91
N ASP A 217 -16.23 -6.24 1.07
CA ASP A 217 -17.54 -6.74 1.45
C ASP A 217 -17.52 -8.27 1.32
N GLY A 218 -17.93 -8.96 2.40
CA GLY A 218 -18.00 -10.42 2.44
C GLY A 218 -19.33 -10.92 1.92
N THR A 219 -19.34 -12.04 1.23
CA THR A 219 -20.57 -12.66 0.73
C THR A 219 -21.50 -13.07 1.86
N GLY A 220 -22.71 -12.53 1.87
CA GLY A 220 -23.70 -12.82 2.90
C GLY A 220 -23.69 -11.84 4.06
N ALA A 221 -23.77 -12.31 5.30
CA ALA A 221 -23.79 -11.46 6.48
C ALA A 221 -23.28 -12.19 7.73
N GLY A 222 -22.89 -11.44 8.76
CA GLY A 222 -22.49 -11.97 10.05
C GLY A 222 -21.06 -12.52 10.09
N GLU A 223 -20.83 -13.52 10.98
CA GLU A 223 -19.46 -13.97 11.32
C GLU A 223 -18.72 -14.64 10.14
N ASP A 224 -19.40 -15.40 9.30
CA ASP A 224 -18.78 -16.11 8.19
C ASP A 224 -18.36 -15.11 7.07
N ALA A 225 -19.23 -14.16 6.71
CA ALA A 225 -18.91 -13.08 5.78
C ALA A 225 -17.73 -12.23 6.31
N SER A 226 -17.77 -11.85 7.58
CA SER A 226 -16.69 -11.11 8.26
C SER A 226 -15.35 -11.86 8.23
N ARG A 227 -15.37 -13.19 8.32
CA ARG A 227 -14.16 -14.01 8.25
C ARG A 227 -13.60 -14.08 6.84
N GLY A 228 -14.47 -14.16 5.81
CA GLY A 228 -14.07 -14.16 4.39
C GLY A 228 -13.40 -12.84 4.01
N SER A 229 -14.09 -11.71 4.20
CA SER A 229 -13.58 -10.37 3.90
C SER A 229 -12.31 -10.04 4.71
N GLY A 230 -12.28 -10.39 6.02
CA GLY A 230 -11.12 -10.19 6.87
C GLY A 230 -9.89 -10.97 6.39
N ARG A 231 -10.06 -12.23 5.98
CA ARG A 231 -8.96 -13.03 5.42
C ARG A 231 -8.40 -12.42 4.13
N VAL A 232 -9.26 -11.89 3.28
CA VAL A 232 -8.85 -11.21 2.04
C VAL A 232 -8.00 -9.99 2.37
N LEU A 233 -8.46 -9.13 3.29
CA LEU A 233 -7.70 -7.95 3.68
C LEU A 233 -6.38 -8.28 4.34
N ASP A 234 -6.34 -9.24 5.28
CA ASP A 234 -5.11 -9.69 5.95
C ASP A 234 -4.05 -10.18 4.97
N LEU A 235 -4.47 -10.88 3.91
CA LEU A 235 -3.56 -11.36 2.86
C LEU A 235 -3.10 -10.22 1.95
N MET A 236 -4.03 -9.34 1.55
CA MET A 236 -3.70 -8.15 0.75
C MET A 236 -2.68 -7.27 1.48
N GLU A 237 -2.90 -6.97 2.75
CA GLU A 237 -1.97 -6.20 3.57
C GLU A 237 -0.56 -6.80 3.53
N LYS A 238 -0.44 -8.09 3.83
CA LYS A 238 0.86 -8.78 3.86
C LYS A 238 1.55 -8.79 2.50
N MET A 239 0.80 -8.95 1.41
CA MET A 239 1.36 -8.92 0.05
C MET A 239 1.86 -7.51 -0.30
N LEU A 240 1.05 -6.49 -0.06
CA LEU A 240 1.40 -5.10 -0.35
C LEU A 240 2.58 -4.62 0.51
N GLU A 241 2.64 -5.00 1.79
CA GLU A 241 3.80 -4.76 2.66
C GLU A 241 5.06 -5.49 2.18
N ALA A 242 4.92 -6.70 1.66
CA ALA A 242 6.02 -7.45 1.07
C ALA A 242 6.53 -6.86 -0.26
N GLY A 243 5.80 -5.88 -0.84
CA GLY A 243 6.20 -5.16 -2.04
C GLY A 243 5.59 -5.69 -3.34
N PHE A 244 4.58 -6.59 -3.24
CA PHE A 244 3.77 -6.95 -4.40
C PHE A 244 2.99 -5.73 -4.88
N ASP A 245 2.78 -5.61 -6.18
CA ASP A 245 1.87 -4.60 -6.69
C ASP A 245 0.40 -5.00 -6.50
N THR A 246 -0.50 -4.04 -6.67
CA THR A 246 -1.92 -4.22 -6.44
C THR A 246 -2.52 -5.30 -7.35
N GLU A 247 -2.17 -5.28 -8.64
CA GLU A 247 -2.72 -6.23 -9.63
C GLU A 247 -2.21 -7.65 -9.37
N GLU A 248 -0.92 -7.81 -9.05
CA GLU A 248 -0.33 -9.10 -8.70
C GLU A 248 -0.98 -9.68 -7.43
N SER A 249 -1.16 -8.85 -6.40
CA SER A 249 -1.80 -9.26 -5.14
C SER A 249 -3.24 -9.72 -5.36
N VAL A 250 -4.02 -8.97 -6.13
CA VAL A 250 -5.40 -9.33 -6.48
C VAL A 250 -5.44 -10.64 -7.27
N ASN A 251 -4.58 -10.83 -8.27
CA ASN A 251 -4.55 -12.06 -9.07
C ASN A 251 -4.17 -13.29 -8.23
N MET A 252 -3.23 -13.15 -7.29
CA MET A 252 -2.84 -14.25 -6.39
C MET A 252 -3.99 -14.64 -5.46
N LEU A 253 -4.66 -13.66 -4.84
CA LEU A 253 -5.82 -13.89 -3.99
C LEU A 253 -6.97 -14.52 -4.78
N ASN A 254 -7.30 -13.98 -5.93
CA ASN A 254 -8.34 -14.51 -6.80
C ASN A 254 -8.08 -15.98 -7.16
N SER A 255 -6.83 -16.30 -7.50
CA SER A 255 -6.44 -17.67 -7.84
C SER A 255 -6.58 -18.61 -6.64
N ALA A 256 -6.24 -18.12 -5.42
CA ALA A 256 -6.37 -18.92 -4.19
C ALA A 256 -7.85 -19.19 -3.86
N LEU A 257 -8.73 -18.18 -3.96
CA LEU A 257 -10.17 -18.33 -3.74
C LEU A 257 -10.81 -19.24 -4.79
N TYR A 258 -10.49 -19.04 -6.07
CA TYR A 258 -10.97 -19.88 -7.15
C TYR A 258 -10.58 -21.36 -6.97
N ALA A 259 -9.36 -21.64 -6.47
CA ALA A 259 -8.89 -23.00 -6.24
C ALA A 259 -9.55 -23.69 -5.03
N GLN A 260 -10.05 -22.94 -4.05
CA GLN A 260 -10.77 -23.47 -2.89
C GLN A 260 -12.15 -23.99 -3.28
N ASN A 261 -12.71 -23.53 -4.40
CA ASN A 261 -13.99 -23.99 -4.95
C ASN A 261 -15.16 -23.94 -3.95
N GLU A 262 -15.09 -23.02 -2.98
CA GLU A 262 -16.19 -22.74 -2.06
C GLU A 262 -17.26 -21.97 -2.83
N GLU A 263 -18.38 -22.60 -3.13
CA GLU A 263 -19.44 -22.05 -4.00
C GLU A 263 -20.10 -20.77 -3.43
N GLU A 264 -19.77 -20.35 -2.22
CA GLU A 264 -20.48 -19.30 -1.49
C GLU A 264 -19.57 -18.16 -0.97
N ASP A 265 -18.24 -18.20 -1.15
CA ASP A 265 -17.33 -17.17 -0.61
C ASP A 265 -16.65 -16.37 -1.73
N HIS A 266 -17.32 -15.33 -2.19
CA HIS A 266 -16.87 -14.43 -3.25
C HIS A 266 -16.82 -12.98 -2.77
N PRO A 267 -15.87 -12.62 -1.90
CA PRO A 267 -15.77 -11.25 -1.40
C PRO A 267 -15.36 -10.27 -2.49
N THR A 268 -15.81 -9.03 -2.33
CA THR A 268 -15.32 -7.92 -3.14
C THR A 268 -14.04 -7.34 -2.55
N VAL A 269 -13.29 -6.59 -3.34
CA VAL A 269 -12.17 -5.80 -2.84
C VAL A 269 -12.02 -4.50 -3.61
N ASP A 270 -12.04 -3.39 -2.91
CA ASP A 270 -11.72 -2.06 -3.43
C ASP A 270 -10.42 -1.58 -2.79
N ILE A 271 -9.50 -1.11 -3.62
CA ILE A 271 -8.18 -0.68 -3.20
C ILE A 271 -7.93 0.72 -3.72
N CYS A 272 -7.55 1.62 -2.83
CA CYS A 272 -7.03 2.94 -3.18
C CYS A 272 -5.57 3.02 -2.76
N SER A 273 -4.68 3.33 -3.71
CA SER A 273 -3.25 3.52 -3.48
C SER A 273 -2.88 4.97 -3.81
N LEU A 274 -2.65 5.78 -2.78
CA LEU A 274 -2.34 7.21 -2.89
C LEU A 274 -0.87 7.46 -2.61
N ASP A 275 -0.16 8.05 -3.56
CA ASP A 275 1.21 8.55 -3.39
C ASP A 275 1.16 9.95 -2.74
N LEU A 276 1.59 10.04 -1.49
CA LEU A 276 1.56 11.28 -0.70
C LEU A 276 2.58 12.35 -1.17
N TYR A 277 3.53 12.00 -2.03
CA TYR A 277 4.46 12.96 -2.61
C TYR A 277 3.91 13.64 -3.85
N SER A 278 3.23 12.88 -4.71
CA SER A 278 2.70 13.37 -5.98
C SER A 278 1.21 13.69 -5.94
N GLY A 279 0.43 13.01 -5.08
CA GLY A 279 -1.03 13.01 -5.10
C GLY A 279 -1.62 12.07 -6.15
N GLU A 280 -0.78 11.25 -6.82
CA GLU A 280 -1.29 10.22 -7.74
C GLU A 280 -2.04 9.14 -6.96
N CYS A 281 -3.27 8.91 -7.35
CA CYS A 281 -4.18 7.96 -6.72
C CYS A 281 -4.59 6.90 -7.74
N GLU A 282 -4.23 5.65 -7.45
CA GLU A 282 -4.67 4.47 -8.19
C GLU A 282 -5.83 3.83 -7.45
N ILE A 283 -6.97 3.68 -8.13
CA ILE A 283 -8.19 3.06 -7.62
C ILE A 283 -8.38 1.75 -8.39
N CYS A 284 -8.29 0.63 -7.68
CA CYS A 284 -8.51 -0.71 -8.24
C CYS A 284 -9.77 -1.30 -7.65
N LYS A 285 -10.70 -1.74 -8.51
CA LYS A 285 -11.99 -2.31 -8.13
C LYS A 285 -12.11 -3.77 -8.58
N VAL A 286 -12.62 -4.61 -7.66
CA VAL A 286 -12.91 -6.02 -7.92
C VAL A 286 -14.25 -6.38 -7.27
N GLY A 287 -15.33 -6.20 -8.02
CA GLY A 287 -16.69 -6.48 -7.59
C GLY A 287 -17.31 -5.47 -6.61
N GLY A 288 -16.56 -4.45 -6.20
CA GLY A 288 -17.02 -3.49 -5.20
C GLY A 288 -17.98 -2.42 -5.74
N ALA A 289 -18.69 -1.76 -4.82
CA ALA A 289 -19.62 -0.67 -5.12
C ALA A 289 -18.89 0.59 -5.63
N ALA A 290 -19.64 1.60 -6.08
CA ALA A 290 -19.06 2.82 -6.62
C ALA A 290 -18.22 3.58 -5.58
N THR A 291 -17.11 4.15 -6.05
CA THR A 291 -16.26 5.08 -5.31
C THR A 291 -16.51 6.49 -5.83
N PHE A 292 -16.59 7.47 -4.96
CA PHE A 292 -16.82 8.86 -5.34
C PHE A 292 -15.55 9.68 -5.09
N LEU A 293 -15.23 10.52 -6.07
CA LEU A 293 -14.14 11.50 -5.97
C LEU A 293 -14.75 12.90 -6.05
N LYS A 294 -14.70 13.64 -4.95
CA LYS A 294 -15.13 15.03 -4.92
C LYS A 294 -13.92 15.94 -5.04
N GLU A 295 -13.89 16.67 -6.12
CA GLU A 295 -12.90 17.71 -6.44
C GLU A 295 -13.54 19.10 -6.42
N SER A 296 -12.74 20.13 -6.53
CA SER A 296 -13.25 21.52 -6.69
C SER A 296 -14.08 21.73 -7.97
N SER A 297 -13.94 20.87 -8.95
CA SER A 297 -14.66 20.87 -10.23
C SER A 297 -16.00 20.16 -10.19
N GLY A 298 -16.28 19.36 -9.16
CA GLY A 298 -17.48 18.54 -9.00
C GLY A 298 -17.18 17.16 -8.48
N THR A 299 -18.21 16.32 -8.39
CA THR A 299 -18.13 14.95 -7.89
C THR A 299 -18.20 13.92 -9.01
N GLU A 300 -17.13 13.13 -9.20
CA GLU A 300 -17.07 12.00 -10.12
C GLU A 300 -17.52 10.73 -9.39
N CYS A 301 -18.35 9.89 -10.07
CA CYS A 301 -18.67 8.53 -9.64
C CYS A 301 -17.79 7.54 -10.42
N ILE A 302 -17.01 6.75 -9.72
CA ILE A 302 -16.13 5.72 -10.28
C ILE A 302 -16.76 4.36 -9.95
N GLY A 303 -17.65 3.89 -10.81
CA GLY A 303 -18.23 2.54 -10.76
C GLY A 303 -17.26 1.49 -11.28
N GLY A 304 -17.62 0.22 -11.08
CA GLY A 304 -16.95 -0.94 -11.65
C GLY A 304 -17.99 -1.97 -12.10
N GLU A 305 -17.70 -2.65 -13.23
CA GLU A 305 -18.49 -3.77 -13.74
C GLU A 305 -17.79 -5.12 -13.47
N SER A 306 -16.68 -5.10 -12.76
CA SER A 306 -15.90 -6.30 -12.42
C SER A 306 -16.66 -7.19 -11.45
N LEU A 307 -16.42 -8.51 -11.55
CA LEU A 307 -17.01 -9.48 -10.64
C LEU A 307 -16.18 -9.67 -9.38
N PRO A 308 -16.78 -10.09 -8.25
CA PRO A 308 -16.08 -10.44 -7.03
C PRO A 308 -14.96 -11.47 -7.22
N LEU A 309 -14.09 -11.59 -6.24
CA LEU A 309 -12.97 -12.54 -6.25
C LEU A 309 -13.46 -14.00 -6.29
N GLY A 310 -12.66 -14.87 -6.93
CA GLY A 310 -12.89 -16.31 -6.94
C GLY A 310 -13.94 -16.80 -7.95
N ILE A 311 -14.67 -15.93 -8.64
CA ILE A 311 -15.68 -16.34 -9.62
C ILE A 311 -15.03 -16.88 -10.90
N PHE A 312 -13.98 -16.23 -11.39
CA PHE A 312 -13.24 -16.67 -12.56
C PHE A 312 -11.79 -16.99 -12.22
N GLN A 313 -11.14 -17.81 -13.04
CA GLN A 313 -9.74 -18.17 -12.88
C GLN A 313 -8.80 -16.94 -12.86
N LYS A 314 -9.13 -15.90 -13.62
CA LYS A 314 -8.39 -14.64 -13.63
C LYS A 314 -9.28 -13.52 -13.12
N ALA A 315 -8.78 -12.72 -12.19
CA ALA A 315 -9.48 -11.56 -11.69
C ALA A 315 -9.78 -10.57 -12.81
N GLN A 316 -10.96 -9.97 -12.77
CA GLN A 316 -11.31 -8.83 -13.61
C GLN A 316 -11.08 -7.58 -12.78
N THR A 317 -9.91 -6.96 -12.94
CA THR A 317 -9.54 -5.74 -12.24
C THR A 317 -9.85 -4.52 -13.10
N GLU A 318 -10.48 -3.52 -12.52
CA GLU A 318 -10.64 -2.20 -13.13
C GLU A 318 -9.78 -1.20 -12.38
N VAL A 319 -8.79 -0.68 -13.08
CA VAL A 319 -7.85 0.29 -12.50
C VAL A 319 -8.11 1.67 -13.12
N ARG A 320 -8.26 2.67 -12.25
CA ARG A 320 -8.38 4.09 -12.61
C ARG A 320 -7.30 4.88 -11.90
N VAL A 321 -6.61 5.74 -12.62
CA VAL A 321 -5.62 6.65 -12.03
C VAL A 321 -6.17 8.07 -12.04
N ARG A 322 -6.06 8.75 -10.90
CA ARG A 322 -6.48 10.16 -10.72
C ARG A 322 -5.36 10.94 -10.06
N GLN A 323 -5.37 12.25 -10.27
CA GLN A 323 -4.45 13.17 -9.63
C GLN A 323 -5.21 13.96 -8.59
N LEU A 324 -4.99 13.66 -7.31
CA LEU A 324 -5.62 14.35 -6.19
C LEU A 324 -4.84 15.59 -5.78
N ALA A 325 -5.56 16.60 -5.33
CA ALA A 325 -5.04 17.82 -4.76
C ALA A 325 -5.52 18.02 -3.32
N ALA A 326 -4.92 18.96 -2.61
CA ALA A 326 -5.38 19.31 -1.26
C ALA A 326 -6.82 19.84 -1.30
N GLY A 327 -7.66 19.31 -0.44
CA GLY A 327 -9.10 19.59 -0.38
C GLY A 327 -9.97 18.56 -1.09
N ASP A 328 -9.38 17.65 -1.89
CA ASP A 328 -10.15 16.58 -2.54
C ASP A 328 -10.53 15.48 -1.54
N LEU A 329 -11.70 14.88 -1.78
CA LEU A 329 -12.25 13.79 -0.98
C LEU A 329 -12.40 12.53 -1.84
N LEU A 330 -11.85 11.42 -1.37
CA LEU A 330 -12.14 10.10 -1.91
C LEU A 330 -13.06 9.35 -0.93
N ILE A 331 -14.18 8.83 -1.43
CA ILE A 331 -15.21 8.18 -0.63
C ILE A 331 -15.47 6.80 -1.21
N MET A 332 -15.05 5.77 -0.49
CA MET A 332 -15.32 4.37 -0.78
C MET A 332 -16.50 3.91 0.08
N MET A 333 -17.32 3.02 -0.43
CA MET A 333 -18.44 2.47 0.31
C MET A 333 -18.79 1.05 -0.16
N THR A 334 -19.45 0.29 0.70
CA THR A 334 -20.02 -1.01 0.33
C THR A 334 -21.39 -0.85 -0.34
N ASP A 335 -21.85 -1.87 -1.04
CA ASP A 335 -23.11 -1.84 -1.80
C ASP A 335 -24.34 -1.59 -0.92
N GLY A 336 -24.36 -2.10 0.32
CA GLY A 336 -25.45 -1.84 1.26
C GLY A 336 -25.73 -0.36 1.51
N VAL A 337 -24.72 0.52 1.32
CA VAL A 337 -24.90 1.99 1.41
C VAL A 337 -25.67 2.51 0.20
N LEU A 338 -25.33 2.05 -1.01
CA LEU A 338 -25.99 2.49 -2.25
C LEU A 338 -27.39 1.86 -2.40
N ASP A 339 -27.53 0.59 -2.08
CA ASP A 339 -28.80 -0.16 -2.16
C ASP A 339 -29.87 0.43 -1.22
N ALA A 340 -29.46 1.09 -0.14
CA ALA A 340 -30.38 1.81 0.73
C ALA A 340 -31.08 2.99 0.05
N LEU A 341 -30.56 3.49 -1.06
CA LEU A 341 -31.14 4.61 -1.80
C LEU A 341 -32.14 4.16 -2.88
N GLU A 342 -32.20 2.87 -3.18
CA GLU A 342 -33.05 2.26 -4.22
C GLU A 342 -32.74 2.80 -5.63
N ASP A 343 -33.72 3.33 -6.37
CA ASP A 343 -33.55 3.81 -7.73
C ASP A 343 -32.58 5.02 -7.81
N ASP A 344 -31.78 5.09 -8.89
CA ASP A 344 -30.81 6.16 -9.17
C ASP A 344 -29.81 6.41 -8.01
N CYS A 345 -29.43 5.33 -7.30
CA CYS A 345 -28.63 5.38 -6.08
C CYS A 345 -27.29 6.14 -6.25
N GLU A 346 -26.55 5.91 -7.35
CA GLU A 346 -25.29 6.60 -7.61
C GLU A 346 -25.47 8.10 -7.86
N GLU A 347 -26.52 8.49 -8.61
CA GLU A 347 -26.82 9.89 -8.87
C GLU A 347 -27.24 10.62 -7.59
N ARG A 348 -28.12 10.01 -6.81
CA ARG A 348 -28.57 10.55 -5.52
C ARG A 348 -27.42 10.68 -4.52
N MET A 349 -26.53 9.70 -4.48
CA MET A 349 -25.34 9.74 -3.62
C MET A 349 -24.37 10.82 -4.08
N ARG A 350 -24.11 10.92 -5.39
CA ARG A 350 -23.28 11.98 -5.96
C ARG A 350 -23.79 13.38 -5.60
N ASP A 351 -25.11 13.61 -5.75
CA ASP A 351 -25.72 14.91 -5.44
C ASP A 351 -25.63 15.23 -3.94
N MET A 352 -25.79 14.22 -3.07
CA MET A 352 -25.58 14.36 -1.64
C MET A 352 -24.14 14.72 -1.30
N ILE A 353 -23.16 14.04 -1.90
CA ILE A 353 -21.74 14.29 -1.70
C ILE A 353 -21.36 15.70 -2.22
N GLU A 354 -21.90 16.10 -3.37
CA GLU A 354 -21.66 17.42 -3.92
C GLU A 354 -22.11 18.54 -2.96
N ALA A 355 -23.20 18.33 -2.24
CA ALA A 355 -23.77 19.29 -1.29
C ALA A 355 -23.05 19.32 0.07
N LEU A 356 -22.04 18.45 0.33
CA LEU A 356 -21.29 18.46 1.59
C LEU A 356 -20.41 19.69 1.70
N GLU A 357 -20.47 20.37 2.83
CA GLU A 357 -19.61 21.50 3.20
C GLU A 357 -18.56 21.13 4.27
N GLU A 358 -18.70 19.94 4.86
CA GLU A 358 -17.81 19.44 5.90
C GLU A 358 -16.41 19.16 5.33
N GLN A 359 -15.42 19.33 6.19
CA GLN A 359 -14.01 19.04 5.89
C GLN A 359 -13.45 17.90 6.76
N ASN A 360 -14.14 17.53 7.83
CA ASN A 360 -13.75 16.44 8.70
C ASN A 360 -14.20 15.11 8.10
N PRO A 361 -13.27 14.19 7.71
CA PRO A 361 -13.64 12.94 7.06
C PRO A 361 -14.55 12.05 7.93
N GLN A 362 -14.43 12.11 9.25
CA GLN A 362 -15.28 11.34 10.14
C GLN A 362 -16.74 11.87 10.12
N GLU A 363 -16.93 13.19 10.17
CA GLU A 363 -18.26 13.81 10.07
C GLU A 363 -18.90 13.55 8.71
N ILE A 364 -18.10 13.55 7.64
CA ILE A 364 -18.55 13.21 6.28
C ILE A 364 -19.04 11.77 6.22
N ALA A 365 -18.25 10.81 6.74
CA ALA A 365 -18.63 9.40 6.77
C ALA A 365 -19.93 9.17 7.55
N GLU A 366 -20.09 9.81 8.71
CA GLU A 366 -21.30 9.73 9.53
C GLU A 366 -22.53 10.34 8.84
N LYS A 367 -22.37 11.44 8.11
CA LYS A 367 -23.45 12.07 7.35
C LYS A 367 -23.92 11.20 6.19
N ILE A 368 -22.97 10.64 5.41
CA ILE A 368 -23.29 9.76 4.29
C ILE A 368 -24.04 8.53 4.80
N LEU A 369 -23.52 7.88 5.84
CA LEU A 369 -24.19 6.72 6.43
C LEU A 369 -25.58 7.07 6.97
N SER A 370 -25.72 8.19 7.66
CA SER A 370 -27.01 8.66 8.17
C SER A 370 -28.02 8.93 7.03
N TYR A 371 -27.54 9.50 5.91
CA TYR A 371 -28.36 9.71 4.72
C TYR A 371 -28.88 8.39 4.14
N ALA A 372 -28.01 7.37 4.01
CA ALA A 372 -28.38 6.04 3.53
C ALA A 372 -29.41 5.39 4.47
N ILE A 373 -29.15 5.38 5.79
CA ILE A 373 -30.08 4.81 6.79
C ILE A 373 -31.43 5.53 6.77
N CYS A 374 -31.47 6.85 6.66
CA CYS A 374 -32.72 7.60 6.55
C CYS A 374 -33.48 7.27 5.27
N SER A 375 -32.79 7.07 4.15
CA SER A 375 -33.39 6.74 2.85
C SER A 375 -34.12 5.40 2.86
N CYS A 376 -33.60 4.41 3.59
CA CYS A 376 -34.26 3.10 3.75
C CYS A 376 -35.22 3.04 4.94
N GLY A 377 -35.63 4.19 5.51
CA GLY A 377 -36.56 4.26 6.63
C GLY A 377 -36.03 3.71 7.95
N GLY A 378 -34.72 3.67 8.14
CA GLY A 378 -34.05 3.20 9.33
C GLY A 378 -33.85 1.67 9.40
N ARG A 379 -34.23 0.93 8.37
CA ARG A 379 -34.10 -0.53 8.32
C ARG A 379 -32.82 -0.92 7.55
N ILE A 380 -31.82 -1.39 8.26
CA ILE A 380 -30.53 -1.79 7.70
C ILE A 380 -30.67 -3.20 7.12
N ARG A 381 -30.80 -3.28 5.78
CA ARG A 381 -31.03 -4.54 5.05
C ARG A 381 -29.75 -5.30 4.78
N ASP A 382 -28.62 -4.59 4.70
CA ASP A 382 -27.28 -5.15 4.54
C ASP A 382 -26.25 -4.36 5.31
N ASP A 383 -25.05 -4.92 5.48
CA ASP A 383 -23.96 -4.22 6.14
C ASP A 383 -23.59 -2.97 5.34
N MET A 384 -23.29 -1.90 6.04
CA MET A 384 -22.99 -0.60 5.45
C MET A 384 -21.66 -0.10 5.98
N THR A 385 -20.73 0.20 5.10
CA THR A 385 -19.47 0.84 5.45
C THR A 385 -19.18 2.02 4.52
N VAL A 386 -18.87 3.16 5.09
CA VAL A 386 -18.40 4.36 4.38
C VAL A 386 -17.00 4.68 4.86
N PHE A 387 -16.06 4.75 3.94
CA PHE A 387 -14.67 5.04 4.20
C PHE A 387 -14.27 6.30 3.42
N VAL A 388 -13.94 7.37 4.13
CA VAL A 388 -13.62 8.69 3.56
C VAL A 388 -12.14 8.99 3.76
N LEU A 389 -11.49 9.48 2.72
CA LEU A 389 -10.16 10.07 2.75
C LEU A 389 -10.26 11.54 2.34
N CYS A 390 -9.63 12.41 3.10
CA CYS A 390 -9.46 13.83 2.81
C CYS A 390 -7.97 14.13 2.68
N LEU A 391 -7.56 14.75 1.59
CA LEU A 391 -6.17 15.10 1.31
C LEU A 391 -5.88 16.55 1.68
N TRP A 392 -4.80 16.78 2.42
CA TRP A 392 -4.34 18.10 2.85
C TRP A 392 -2.90 18.34 2.41
N GLU A 393 -2.54 19.59 2.21
CA GLU A 393 -1.14 19.95 1.99
C GLU A 393 -0.39 19.91 3.33
N ASN A 394 0.77 19.29 3.32
CA ASN A 394 1.64 19.27 4.50
C ASN A 394 2.24 20.67 4.69
N ALA A 395 2.10 21.24 5.90
CA ALA A 395 2.42 22.64 6.20
C ALA A 395 3.93 22.94 6.27
#